data_8168a7623ab204096cd961a7e350a6ed
#
_entry.id   8168a7623ab204096cd961a7e350a6ed
#
_cell.length_a   1.000
_cell.length_b   1.000
_cell.length_c   1.000
_cell.angle_alpha   90.00
_cell.angle_beta   90.00
_cell.angle_gamma   90.00
#
_symmetry.space_group_name_H-M   'P 1'
#
loop_
_entity.id
_entity.type
_entity.pdbx_description
1 polymer ?
#
loop_
_entity_poly.entity_id
_entity_poly.type
_entity_poly.pdbx_seq_one_letter_code
_entity_poly.pdbx_strand_id
1 'polypeptide(L)'
;MNNIIYIIGTCHGDTIGFKVEDLYKQLLEIKPDIILDESPIDNMWPMMDWLKGCADHSKKRGGGEAAAVLRYLEDHRAEVLPYDIKGRNDYFIKMKFFEKEQVYGEACSAYFKQPSANPTAFYLFKLIEGMGRRFGFHETKDKRTIFDINSPLCDVQVETYISLIRQVNKALFSLVPEFSQYERDFGKMMNFHARRDKAMISNILNYNSRFDDKTMVVLCGYFHRYALIKGLEGSQKKHGFSLISDLGSSDKVPQPKNS
;
A
#
# COMPACT_ATOMS: atom_id res chain seq x y z
N MET A 1 5.48 24.53 16.10
CA MET A 1 6.38 23.42 15.75
C MET A 1 5.63 22.50 14.79
N ASN A 2 6.34 21.74 13.95
CA ASN A 2 5.69 20.99 12.87
C ASN A 2 5.87 19.50 13.09
N ASN A 3 4.83 18.71 12.90
CA ASN A 3 4.94 17.26 12.89
C ASN A 3 5.89 16.78 11.76
N ILE A 4 6.48 15.62 11.96
CA ILE A 4 7.26 14.90 10.93
C ILE A 4 6.47 13.65 10.56
N ILE A 5 6.16 13.46 9.27
CA ILE A 5 5.40 12.33 8.78
C ILE A 5 6.30 11.49 7.85
N TYR A 6 6.55 10.25 8.22
CA TYR A 6 7.23 9.25 7.39
C TYR A 6 6.19 8.38 6.69
N ILE A 7 6.33 8.15 5.38
CA ILE A 7 5.51 7.19 4.64
C ILE A 7 6.36 5.99 4.30
N ILE A 8 6.04 4.85 4.91
CA ILE A 8 6.75 3.59 4.72
C ILE A 8 5.85 2.59 4.02
N GLY A 9 6.24 2.25 2.79
CA GLY A 9 5.65 1.16 2.02
C GLY A 9 6.12 -0.20 2.54
N THR A 10 5.22 -1.15 2.56
CA THR A 10 5.45 -2.52 3.06
C THR A 10 4.92 -3.57 2.09
N CYS A 11 5.31 -4.83 2.29
CA CYS A 11 4.90 -5.98 1.48
C CYS A 11 4.01 -6.98 2.24
N HIS A 12 3.26 -6.58 3.27
CA HIS A 12 2.38 -7.45 4.08
C HIS A 12 3.05 -8.76 4.57
N GLY A 13 4.36 -8.79 4.70
CA GLY A 13 5.15 -9.92 5.15
C GLY A 13 6.46 -10.10 4.38
N ASP A 14 7.25 -11.09 4.79
CA ASP A 14 8.54 -11.36 4.18
C ASP A 14 8.43 -11.73 2.69
N THR A 15 9.28 -11.11 1.89
CA THR A 15 9.58 -11.48 0.51
C THR A 15 11.03 -11.94 0.39
N ILE A 16 11.56 -12.12 -0.84
CA ILE A 16 12.98 -12.42 -1.01
C ILE A 16 13.86 -11.25 -0.53
N GLY A 17 13.49 -10.02 -0.87
CA GLY A 17 14.27 -8.81 -0.57
C GLY A 17 13.80 -8.05 0.67
N PHE A 18 12.49 -7.91 0.89
CA PHE A 18 11.94 -7.24 2.05
C PHE A 18 11.81 -8.20 3.24
N LYS A 19 12.23 -7.77 4.41
CA LYS A 19 12.06 -8.50 5.67
C LYS A 19 11.34 -7.63 6.70
N VAL A 20 10.47 -8.24 7.48
CA VAL A 20 9.79 -7.59 8.62
C VAL A 20 10.81 -7.03 9.62
N GLU A 21 11.95 -7.72 9.77
CA GLU A 21 13.09 -7.25 10.58
C GLU A 21 13.63 -5.89 10.11
N ASP A 22 13.62 -5.62 8.81
CA ASP A 22 14.11 -4.33 8.29
C ASP A 22 13.14 -3.20 8.63
N LEU A 23 11.82 -3.48 8.61
CA LEU A 23 10.83 -2.52 9.09
C LEU A 23 11.01 -2.23 10.59
N TYR A 24 11.24 -3.26 11.41
CA TYR A 24 11.51 -3.08 12.84
C TYR A 24 12.73 -2.17 13.08
N LYS A 25 13.82 -2.37 12.32
CA LYS A 25 15.01 -1.50 12.40
C LYS A 25 14.69 -0.05 12.02
N GLN A 26 13.86 0.17 10.99
CA GLN A 26 13.42 1.52 10.64
C GLN A 26 12.61 2.18 11.77
N LEU A 27 11.73 1.43 12.44
CA LEU A 27 10.99 1.95 13.59
C LEU A 27 11.92 2.33 14.74
N LEU A 28 12.98 1.52 15.00
CA LEU A 28 13.98 1.84 16.02
C LEU A 28 14.79 3.10 15.71
N GLU A 29 15.07 3.35 14.43
CA GLU A 29 15.82 4.53 13.98
C GLU A 29 14.94 5.79 14.04
N ILE A 30 13.70 5.71 13.53
CA ILE A 30 12.76 6.84 13.46
C ILE A 30 12.23 7.22 14.84
N LYS A 31 11.97 6.24 15.71
CA LYS A 31 11.38 6.40 17.06
C LYS A 31 10.05 7.16 17.01
N PRO A 32 9.03 6.65 16.30
CA PRO A 32 7.76 7.34 16.17
C PRO A 32 7.03 7.50 17.50
N ASP A 33 6.38 8.65 17.69
CA ASP A 33 5.37 8.85 18.74
C ASP A 33 4.05 8.18 18.34
N ILE A 34 3.76 8.15 17.02
CA ILE A 34 2.50 7.66 16.47
C ILE A 34 2.78 6.77 15.26
N ILE A 35 2.13 5.62 15.22
CA ILE A 35 2.15 4.70 14.09
C ILE A 35 0.73 4.64 13.52
N LEU A 36 0.56 5.02 12.25
CA LEU A 36 -0.69 4.88 11.53
C LEU A 36 -0.68 3.55 10.78
N ASP A 37 -1.58 2.64 11.18
CA ASP A 37 -1.73 1.30 10.63
C ASP A 37 -2.81 1.29 9.53
N GLU A 38 -2.59 0.56 8.44
CA GLU A 38 -3.54 0.42 7.32
C GLU A 38 -4.76 -0.44 7.71
N SER A 39 -5.35 -0.16 8.86
CA SER A 39 -6.60 -0.73 9.32
C SER A 39 -7.75 0.27 9.18
N PRO A 40 -9.01 -0.21 8.99
CA PRO A 40 -10.17 0.68 8.89
C PRO A 40 -10.38 1.48 10.16
N ILE A 41 -10.76 2.76 10.03
CA ILE A 41 -10.99 3.64 11.18
C ILE A 41 -12.20 3.24 12.06
N ASP A 42 -13.05 2.37 11.56
CA ASP A 42 -14.17 1.78 12.29
C ASP A 42 -13.88 0.34 12.76
N ASN A 43 -12.61 -0.03 12.84
CA ASN A 43 -12.21 -1.29 13.42
C ASN A 43 -12.72 -1.39 14.86
N MET A 44 -13.57 -2.38 15.13
CA MET A 44 -14.20 -2.60 16.45
C MET A 44 -13.28 -3.26 17.47
N TRP A 45 -12.12 -3.77 17.01
CA TRP A 45 -11.15 -4.44 17.88
C TRP A 45 -10.20 -3.42 18.48
N PRO A 46 -9.79 -3.55 19.76
CA PRO A 46 -8.66 -2.80 20.28
C PRO A 46 -7.44 -2.98 19.37
N MET A 47 -6.70 -1.90 19.10
CA MET A 47 -5.59 -1.95 18.12
C MET A 47 -4.56 -3.03 18.43
N MET A 48 -4.25 -3.28 19.71
CA MET A 48 -3.33 -4.35 20.10
C MET A 48 -3.84 -5.75 19.74
N ASP A 49 -5.13 -6.00 19.88
CA ASP A 49 -5.74 -7.30 19.52
C ASP A 49 -5.82 -7.44 17.98
N TRP A 50 -6.09 -6.34 17.28
CA TRP A 50 -6.01 -6.29 15.82
C TRP A 50 -4.60 -6.64 15.33
N LEU A 51 -3.56 -5.99 15.85
CA LEU A 51 -2.18 -6.25 15.47
C LEU A 51 -1.77 -7.70 15.74
N LYS A 52 -2.13 -8.26 16.90
CA LYS A 52 -1.87 -9.68 17.22
C LYS A 52 -2.56 -10.60 16.21
N GLY A 53 -3.82 -10.36 15.90
CA GLY A 53 -4.56 -11.11 14.90
C GLY A 53 -3.92 -11.05 13.52
N CYS A 54 -3.46 -9.88 13.07
CA CYS A 54 -2.74 -9.70 11.81
C CYS A 54 -1.38 -10.42 11.81
N ALA A 55 -0.61 -10.33 12.89
CA ALA A 55 0.67 -11.02 13.02
C ALA A 55 0.50 -12.55 12.97
N ASP A 56 -0.49 -13.09 13.68
CA ASP A 56 -0.79 -14.52 13.67
C ASP A 56 -1.25 -15.02 12.29
N HIS A 57 -2.10 -14.24 11.61
CA HIS A 57 -2.56 -14.55 10.25
C HIS A 57 -1.40 -14.59 9.25
N SER A 58 -0.44 -13.68 9.41
CA SER A 58 0.74 -13.56 8.54
C SER A 58 1.95 -14.36 9.02
N LYS A 59 1.81 -15.21 10.05
CA LYS A 59 2.92 -15.90 10.72
C LYS A 59 3.87 -16.66 9.79
N LYS A 60 3.33 -17.28 8.73
CA LYS A 60 4.12 -17.99 7.71
C LYS A 60 5.02 -17.08 6.88
N ARG A 61 4.79 -15.77 6.94
CA ARG A 61 5.51 -14.70 6.21
C ARG A 61 6.11 -13.67 7.18
N GLY A 62 6.63 -14.09 8.31
CA GLY A 62 7.27 -13.21 9.29
C GLY A 62 6.30 -12.38 10.15
N GLY A 63 4.99 -12.63 10.06
CA GLY A 63 3.99 -11.92 10.85
C GLY A 63 3.57 -10.55 10.29
N GLY A 64 4.07 -10.17 9.11
CA GLY A 64 3.73 -8.89 8.46
C GLY A 64 4.21 -7.64 9.22
N GLU A 65 3.70 -6.47 8.82
CA GLU A 65 4.00 -5.19 9.49
C GLU A 65 3.62 -5.22 10.97
N ALA A 66 2.51 -5.89 11.29
CA ALA A 66 2.01 -6.00 12.65
C ALA A 66 3.04 -6.62 13.61
N ALA A 67 3.83 -7.61 13.16
CA ALA A 67 4.87 -8.21 13.99
C ALA A 67 6.00 -7.21 14.30
N ALA A 68 6.41 -6.38 13.32
CA ALA A 68 7.40 -5.34 13.53
C ALA A 68 6.90 -4.28 14.53
N VAL A 69 5.64 -3.87 14.40
CA VAL A 69 5.00 -2.89 15.29
C VAL A 69 4.88 -3.44 16.70
N LEU A 70 4.38 -4.67 16.87
CA LEU A 70 4.24 -5.31 18.19
C LEU A 70 5.59 -5.40 18.89
N ARG A 71 6.63 -5.88 18.18
CA ARG A 71 7.99 -5.96 18.73
C ARG A 71 8.54 -4.59 19.12
N TYR A 72 8.28 -3.55 18.32
CA TYR A 72 8.68 -2.19 18.66
C TYR A 72 8.03 -1.72 19.98
N LEU A 73 6.74 -2.05 20.17
CA LEU A 73 5.98 -1.64 21.34
C LEU A 73 6.34 -2.40 22.64
N GLU A 74 7.12 -3.49 22.56
CA GLU A 74 7.63 -4.19 23.74
C GLU A 74 8.54 -3.28 24.59
N ASP A 75 9.40 -2.49 23.93
CA ASP A 75 10.41 -1.65 24.59
C ASP A 75 10.21 -0.14 24.40
N HIS A 76 9.28 0.25 23.53
CA HIS A 76 9.04 1.64 23.14
C HIS A 76 7.57 2.02 23.25
N ARG A 77 7.32 3.31 23.52
CA ARG A 77 5.95 3.85 23.57
C ARG A 77 5.62 4.56 22.27
N ALA A 78 4.58 4.12 21.59
CA ALA A 78 3.96 4.79 20.49
C ALA A 78 2.44 4.55 20.51
N GLU A 79 1.66 5.53 20.08
CA GLU A 79 0.24 5.34 19.86
C GLU A 79 0.01 4.72 18.48
N VAL A 80 -0.76 3.63 18.40
CA VAL A 80 -1.10 3.00 17.11
C VAL A 80 -2.55 3.32 16.77
N LEU A 81 -2.76 3.93 15.58
CA LEU A 81 -4.06 4.42 15.16
C LEU A 81 -4.43 3.88 13.76
N PRO A 82 -5.69 3.49 13.53
CA PRO A 82 -6.17 3.08 12.23
C PRO A 82 -6.38 4.30 11.32
N TYR A 83 -6.08 4.19 10.02
CA TYR A 83 -6.28 5.34 9.12
C TYR A 83 -6.91 4.99 7.76
N ASP A 84 -7.23 3.73 7.49
CA ASP A 84 -7.89 3.36 6.23
C ASP A 84 -9.39 3.71 6.24
N ILE A 85 -10.02 3.62 5.07
CA ILE A 85 -11.41 4.00 4.85
C ILE A 85 -12.36 3.19 5.75
N LYS A 86 -13.36 3.87 6.31
CA LYS A 86 -14.47 3.24 7.02
C LYS A 86 -15.19 2.22 6.13
N GLY A 87 -15.57 1.09 6.71
CA GLY A 87 -16.34 0.03 6.04
C GLY A 87 -15.55 -0.74 4.97
N ARG A 88 -14.19 -0.67 4.95
CA ARG A 88 -13.36 -1.40 3.98
C ARG A 88 -13.66 -2.88 3.95
N ASN A 89 -13.65 -3.51 5.11
CA ASN A 89 -13.81 -4.96 5.21
C ASN A 89 -15.22 -5.40 4.77
N ASP A 90 -16.24 -4.67 5.17
CA ASP A 90 -17.63 -4.91 4.73
C ASP A 90 -17.76 -4.77 3.21
N TYR A 91 -17.08 -3.77 2.63
CA TYR A 91 -17.07 -3.60 1.18
C TYR A 91 -16.43 -4.80 0.48
N PHE A 92 -15.28 -5.28 0.94
CA PHE A 92 -14.61 -6.44 0.35
C PHE A 92 -15.49 -7.70 0.41
N ILE A 93 -16.13 -7.95 1.55
CA ILE A 93 -17.04 -9.08 1.74
C ILE A 93 -18.29 -8.95 0.85
N LYS A 94 -19.00 -7.82 0.93
CA LYS A 94 -20.24 -7.56 0.18
C LYS A 94 -20.03 -7.60 -1.34
N MET A 95 -18.90 -7.07 -1.80
CA MET A 95 -18.57 -7.04 -3.22
C MET A 95 -17.95 -8.33 -3.73
N LYS A 96 -17.62 -9.28 -2.84
CA LYS A 96 -16.81 -10.46 -3.20
C LYS A 96 -15.56 -10.06 -3.97
N PHE A 97 -14.85 -9.07 -3.44
CA PHE A 97 -13.81 -8.35 -4.15
C PHE A 97 -12.73 -9.29 -4.72
N PHE A 98 -12.10 -10.07 -3.85
CA PHE A 98 -11.01 -10.97 -4.23
C PHE A 98 -11.48 -12.14 -5.10
N GLU A 99 -12.70 -12.67 -4.83
CA GLU A 99 -13.31 -13.71 -5.65
C GLU A 99 -13.51 -13.25 -7.11
N LYS A 100 -14.02 -12.02 -7.31
CA LYS A 100 -14.22 -11.46 -8.64
C LYS A 100 -12.91 -11.15 -9.36
N GLU A 101 -11.90 -10.67 -8.64
CA GLU A 101 -10.56 -10.46 -9.18
C GLU A 101 -9.96 -11.78 -9.66
N GLN A 102 -10.06 -12.83 -8.86
CA GLN A 102 -9.61 -14.17 -9.22
C GLN A 102 -10.35 -14.70 -10.46
N VAL A 103 -11.68 -14.65 -10.47
CA VAL A 103 -12.51 -15.13 -11.60
C VAL A 103 -12.14 -14.42 -12.90
N TYR A 104 -11.92 -13.10 -12.86
CA TYR A 104 -11.47 -12.36 -14.04
C TYR A 104 -10.04 -12.76 -14.46
N GLY A 105 -9.12 -12.92 -13.54
CA GLY A 105 -7.75 -13.39 -13.81
C GLY A 105 -7.72 -14.79 -14.44
N GLU A 106 -8.56 -15.71 -13.95
CA GLU A 106 -8.72 -17.06 -14.51
C GLU A 106 -9.33 -17.00 -15.92
N ALA A 107 -10.34 -16.17 -16.15
CA ALA A 107 -10.93 -15.97 -17.48
C ALA A 107 -9.92 -15.42 -18.49
N CYS A 108 -9.10 -14.44 -18.11
CA CYS A 108 -7.99 -13.94 -18.93
C CYS A 108 -7.00 -15.06 -19.25
N SER A 109 -6.57 -15.82 -18.23
CA SER A 109 -5.62 -16.91 -18.39
C SER A 109 -6.14 -18.02 -19.30
N ALA A 110 -7.43 -18.35 -19.22
CA ALA A 110 -8.06 -19.36 -20.06
C ALA A 110 -8.19 -18.88 -21.52
N TYR A 111 -8.66 -17.64 -21.72
CA TYR A 111 -8.83 -17.06 -23.05
C TYR A 111 -7.51 -16.97 -23.83
N PHE A 112 -6.45 -16.46 -23.19
CA PHE A 112 -5.16 -16.25 -23.86
C PHE A 112 -4.32 -17.54 -24.07
N LYS A 113 -4.81 -18.69 -23.62
CA LYS A 113 -4.27 -20.00 -23.99
C LYS A 113 -4.87 -20.55 -25.29
N GLN A 114 -5.96 -19.97 -25.78
CA GLN A 114 -6.61 -20.44 -27.01
C GLN A 114 -5.88 -19.92 -28.25
N PRO A 115 -5.70 -20.76 -29.28
CA PRO A 115 -5.10 -20.33 -30.56
C PRO A 115 -5.89 -19.24 -31.28
N SER A 116 -7.21 -19.16 -31.02
CA SER A 116 -8.15 -18.18 -31.59
C SER A 116 -8.19 -16.85 -30.82
N ALA A 117 -7.38 -16.67 -29.77
CA ALA A 117 -7.36 -15.44 -29.01
C ALA A 117 -7.03 -14.23 -29.91
N ASN A 118 -7.72 -13.10 -29.67
CA ASN A 118 -7.44 -11.87 -30.40
C ASN A 118 -5.97 -11.44 -30.22
N PRO A 119 -5.19 -11.32 -31.32
CA PRO A 119 -3.74 -11.06 -31.21
C PRO A 119 -3.42 -9.74 -30.50
N THR A 120 -4.18 -8.68 -30.78
CA THR A 120 -3.98 -7.36 -30.13
C THR A 120 -4.23 -7.46 -28.62
N ALA A 121 -5.34 -8.11 -28.22
CA ALA A 121 -5.65 -8.35 -26.81
C ALA A 121 -4.57 -9.21 -26.12
N PHE A 122 -4.04 -10.22 -26.82
CA PHE A 122 -2.94 -11.04 -26.30
C PHE A 122 -1.68 -10.21 -26.02
N TYR A 123 -1.27 -9.34 -26.96
CA TYR A 123 -0.10 -8.49 -26.74
C TYR A 123 -0.31 -7.50 -25.60
N LEU A 124 -1.50 -6.91 -25.47
CA LEU A 124 -1.82 -6.02 -24.35
C LEU A 124 -1.77 -6.75 -23.00
N PHE A 125 -2.32 -7.97 -22.94
CA PHE A 125 -2.23 -8.79 -21.74
C PHE A 125 -0.76 -9.14 -21.38
N LYS A 126 0.05 -9.54 -22.39
CA LYS A 126 1.48 -9.81 -22.21
C LYS A 126 2.28 -8.58 -21.80
N LEU A 127 1.86 -7.39 -22.19
CA LEU A 127 2.46 -6.14 -21.74
C LEU A 127 2.30 -5.95 -20.23
N ILE A 128 1.08 -6.14 -19.69
CA ILE A 128 0.86 -6.07 -18.23
C ILE A 128 1.70 -7.10 -17.49
N GLU A 129 1.66 -8.37 -17.92
CA GLU A 129 2.45 -9.44 -17.31
C GLU A 129 3.96 -9.15 -17.36
N GLY A 130 4.43 -8.65 -18.50
CA GLY A 130 5.85 -8.31 -18.71
C GLY A 130 6.30 -7.18 -17.80
N MET A 131 5.50 -6.12 -17.69
CA MET A 131 5.80 -5.01 -16.78
C MET A 131 5.72 -5.43 -15.32
N GLY A 132 4.71 -6.19 -14.91
CA GLY A 132 4.61 -6.71 -13.55
C GLY A 132 5.85 -7.53 -13.16
N ARG A 133 6.31 -8.41 -14.06
CA ARG A 133 7.55 -9.17 -13.87
C ARG A 133 8.80 -8.28 -13.85
N ARG A 134 8.87 -7.30 -14.76
CA ARG A 134 10.02 -6.39 -14.87
C ARG A 134 10.17 -5.51 -13.64
N PHE A 135 9.05 -5.05 -13.08
CA PHE A 135 9.05 -4.24 -11.87
C PHE A 135 9.12 -5.07 -10.58
N GLY A 136 9.07 -6.40 -10.68
CA GLY A 136 9.16 -7.28 -9.51
C GLY A 136 7.91 -7.33 -8.65
N PHE A 137 6.74 -6.97 -9.17
CA PHE A 137 5.46 -6.91 -8.43
C PHE A 137 4.86 -8.31 -8.19
N HIS A 138 5.66 -9.22 -7.65
CA HIS A 138 5.23 -10.55 -7.20
C HIS A 138 5.57 -10.69 -5.73
N GLU A 139 4.58 -10.58 -4.85
CA GLU A 139 4.75 -10.53 -3.40
C GLU A 139 5.82 -11.49 -2.85
N THR A 140 5.72 -12.80 -3.13
CA THR A 140 6.66 -13.78 -2.57
C THR A 140 8.02 -13.82 -3.27
N LYS A 141 8.11 -13.36 -4.51
CA LYS A 141 9.33 -13.38 -5.35
C LYS A 141 9.97 -12.00 -5.48
N ASP A 142 9.43 -11.02 -4.80
CA ASP A 142 9.96 -9.66 -4.81
C ASP A 142 11.35 -9.64 -4.18
N LYS A 143 12.33 -9.14 -4.94
CA LYS A 143 13.72 -9.02 -4.50
C LYS A 143 14.06 -7.63 -3.95
N ARG A 144 13.11 -6.69 -4.03
CA ARG A 144 13.34 -5.31 -3.57
C ARG A 144 13.43 -5.29 -2.04
N THR A 145 14.41 -4.58 -1.56
CA THR A 145 14.61 -4.30 -0.14
C THR A 145 13.59 -3.26 0.36
N ILE A 146 13.57 -3.00 1.65
CA ILE A 146 12.75 -1.91 2.21
C ILE A 146 13.12 -0.55 1.60
N PHE A 147 14.40 -0.31 1.27
CA PHE A 147 14.86 0.91 0.63
C PHE A 147 14.38 1.00 -0.82
N ASP A 148 14.43 -0.10 -1.57
CA ASP A 148 13.96 -0.14 -2.95
C ASP A 148 12.46 0.18 -3.06
N ILE A 149 11.62 -0.45 -2.22
CA ILE A 149 10.16 -0.22 -2.24
C ILE A 149 9.77 1.16 -1.70
N ASN A 150 10.67 1.82 -0.96
CA ASN A 150 10.49 3.17 -0.42
C ASN A 150 11.27 4.23 -1.22
N SER A 151 11.66 3.93 -2.45
CA SER A 151 12.35 4.87 -3.34
C SER A 151 11.37 5.60 -4.26
N PRO A 152 11.71 6.84 -4.70
CA PRO A 152 10.94 7.56 -5.71
C PRO A 152 10.79 6.77 -7.03
N LEU A 153 11.79 5.95 -7.38
CA LEU A 153 11.72 5.08 -8.56
C LEU A 153 10.61 4.04 -8.43
N CYS A 154 10.47 3.40 -7.27
CA CYS A 154 9.39 2.44 -7.03
C CYS A 154 8.02 3.13 -7.12
N ASP A 155 7.86 4.33 -6.59
CA ASP A 155 6.60 5.08 -6.67
C ASP A 155 6.20 5.34 -8.13
N VAL A 156 7.13 5.77 -8.97
CA VAL A 156 6.89 5.97 -10.42
C VAL A 156 6.54 4.65 -11.11
N GLN A 157 7.22 3.56 -10.76
CA GLN A 157 6.93 2.24 -11.33
C GLN A 157 5.53 1.76 -10.96
N VAL A 158 5.12 1.89 -9.70
CA VAL A 158 3.79 1.50 -9.22
C VAL A 158 2.71 2.34 -9.89
N GLU A 159 2.86 3.66 -9.93
CA GLU A 159 1.92 4.56 -10.60
C GLU A 159 1.74 4.21 -12.08
N THR A 160 2.87 4.00 -12.79
CA THR A 160 2.86 3.61 -14.20
C THR A 160 2.15 2.28 -14.41
N TYR A 161 2.43 1.29 -13.56
CA TYR A 161 1.82 -0.04 -13.65
C TYR A 161 0.31 0.00 -13.41
N ILE A 162 -0.16 0.72 -12.38
CA ILE A 162 -1.59 0.87 -12.10
C ILE A 162 -2.31 1.60 -13.23
N SER A 163 -1.69 2.65 -13.79
CA SER A 163 -2.21 3.37 -14.96
C SER A 163 -2.33 2.44 -16.17
N LEU A 164 -1.30 1.65 -16.44
CA LEU A 164 -1.30 0.66 -17.52
C LEU A 164 -2.40 -0.38 -17.33
N ILE A 165 -2.52 -0.97 -16.13
CA ILE A 165 -3.58 -1.94 -15.82
C ILE A 165 -4.96 -1.37 -16.17
N ARG A 166 -5.25 -0.12 -15.80
CA ARG A 166 -6.53 0.53 -16.10
C ARG A 166 -6.77 0.68 -17.60
N GLN A 167 -5.77 1.18 -18.32
CA GLN A 167 -5.88 1.43 -19.76
C GLN A 167 -6.00 0.14 -20.56
N VAL A 168 -5.18 -0.85 -20.25
CA VAL A 168 -5.18 -2.14 -20.93
C VAL A 168 -6.47 -2.89 -20.65
N ASN A 169 -6.96 -2.96 -19.42
CA ASN A 169 -8.23 -3.64 -19.15
C ASN A 169 -9.39 -2.97 -19.86
N LYS A 170 -9.43 -1.62 -19.94
CA LYS A 170 -10.42 -0.92 -20.76
C LYS A 170 -10.38 -1.35 -22.23
N ALA A 171 -9.19 -1.50 -22.81
CA ALA A 171 -9.02 -1.98 -24.17
C ALA A 171 -9.41 -3.46 -24.30
N LEU A 172 -9.06 -4.32 -23.34
CA LEU A 172 -9.44 -5.73 -23.33
C LEU A 172 -10.95 -5.92 -23.32
N PHE A 173 -11.70 -5.14 -22.53
CA PHE A 173 -13.16 -5.19 -22.50
C PHE A 173 -13.80 -4.81 -23.86
N SER A 174 -13.13 -3.94 -24.63
CA SER A 174 -13.58 -3.56 -25.98
C SER A 174 -13.19 -4.58 -27.05
N LEU A 175 -12.02 -5.23 -26.91
CA LEU A 175 -11.47 -6.15 -27.93
C LEU A 175 -11.95 -7.59 -27.78
N VAL A 176 -12.39 -7.96 -26.57
CA VAL A 176 -12.79 -9.33 -26.21
C VAL A 176 -14.21 -9.29 -25.65
N PRO A 177 -15.24 -9.58 -26.46
CA PRO A 177 -16.64 -9.51 -26.04
C PRO A 177 -16.94 -10.31 -24.77
N GLU A 178 -16.28 -11.44 -24.58
CA GLU A 178 -16.41 -12.31 -23.40
C GLU A 178 -15.98 -11.63 -22.10
N PHE A 179 -15.13 -10.59 -22.19
CA PHE A 179 -14.66 -9.84 -21.02
C PHE A 179 -15.58 -8.69 -20.63
N SER A 180 -16.50 -8.26 -21.50
CA SER A 180 -17.40 -7.14 -21.21
C SER A 180 -18.21 -7.31 -19.93
N GLN A 181 -18.54 -8.54 -19.55
CA GLN A 181 -19.24 -8.87 -18.31
C GLN A 181 -18.46 -8.46 -17.04
N TYR A 182 -17.14 -8.35 -17.10
CA TYR A 182 -16.26 -7.99 -15.96
C TYR A 182 -16.03 -6.48 -15.84
N GLU A 183 -16.29 -5.68 -16.89
CA GLU A 183 -15.96 -4.26 -16.96
C GLU A 183 -16.54 -3.47 -15.78
N ARG A 184 -17.84 -3.69 -15.47
CA ARG A 184 -18.52 -2.99 -14.38
C ARG A 184 -17.89 -3.26 -13.03
N ASP A 185 -17.56 -4.51 -12.74
CA ASP A 185 -17.00 -4.90 -11.44
C ASP A 185 -15.55 -4.45 -11.34
N PHE A 186 -14.76 -4.56 -12.40
CA PHE A 186 -13.41 -3.98 -12.46
C PHE A 186 -13.43 -2.46 -12.21
N GLY A 187 -14.35 -1.74 -12.87
CA GLY A 187 -14.52 -0.31 -12.64
C GLY A 187 -14.84 0.04 -11.18
N LYS A 188 -15.71 -0.73 -10.52
CA LYS A 188 -16.03 -0.55 -9.10
C LYS A 188 -14.80 -0.79 -8.21
N MET A 189 -13.99 -1.80 -8.52
CA MET A 189 -12.77 -2.12 -7.78
C MET A 189 -11.76 -0.97 -7.89
N MET A 190 -11.48 -0.50 -9.10
CA MET A 190 -10.56 0.62 -9.33
C MET A 190 -11.03 1.93 -8.67
N ASN A 191 -12.33 2.21 -8.71
CA ASN A 191 -12.92 3.37 -8.03
C ASN A 191 -12.85 3.24 -6.50
N PHE A 192 -12.95 2.04 -5.96
CA PHE A 192 -12.83 1.81 -4.53
C PHE A 192 -11.40 2.08 -4.05
N HIS A 193 -10.37 1.59 -4.76
CA HIS A 193 -8.98 1.91 -4.45
C HIS A 193 -8.73 3.42 -4.45
N ALA A 194 -9.19 4.13 -5.48
CA ALA A 194 -9.05 5.59 -5.54
C ALA A 194 -9.76 6.33 -4.39
N ARG A 195 -10.90 5.80 -3.90
CA ARG A 195 -11.59 6.35 -2.71
C ARG A 195 -10.84 6.04 -1.42
N ARG A 196 -10.24 4.83 -1.32
CA ARG A 196 -9.38 4.47 -0.20
C ARG A 196 -8.22 5.43 -0.06
N ASP A 197 -7.47 5.67 -1.15
CA ASP A 197 -6.32 6.57 -1.13
C ASP A 197 -6.71 7.97 -0.64
N LYS A 198 -7.84 8.51 -1.15
CA LYS A 198 -8.37 9.82 -0.70
C LYS A 198 -8.76 9.83 0.77
N ALA A 199 -9.40 8.77 1.25
CA ALA A 199 -9.80 8.65 2.65
C ALA A 199 -8.58 8.54 3.57
N MET A 200 -7.60 7.73 3.20
CA MET A 200 -6.34 7.59 3.93
C MET A 200 -5.62 8.94 4.06
N ILE A 201 -5.47 9.69 2.95
CA ILE A 201 -4.88 11.04 2.98
C ILE A 201 -5.65 11.96 3.93
N SER A 202 -6.98 11.98 3.84
CA SER A 202 -7.83 12.79 4.72
C SER A 202 -7.65 12.43 6.19
N ASN A 203 -7.57 11.13 6.51
CA ASN A 203 -7.39 10.65 7.87
C ASN A 203 -6.00 10.99 8.42
N ILE A 204 -4.94 10.86 7.62
CA ILE A 204 -3.58 11.28 7.99
C ILE A 204 -3.56 12.79 8.31
N LEU A 205 -4.16 13.64 7.46
CA LEU A 205 -4.24 15.08 7.71
C LEU A 205 -5.07 15.43 8.96
N ASN A 206 -6.13 14.68 9.22
CA ASN A 206 -6.92 14.82 10.45
C ASN A 206 -6.11 14.47 11.70
N TYR A 207 -5.33 13.39 11.68
CA TYR A 207 -4.42 13.06 12.78
C TYR A 207 -3.32 14.12 12.93
N ASN A 208 -2.74 14.59 11.82
CA ASN A 208 -1.75 15.66 11.86
C ASN A 208 -2.27 16.93 12.57
N SER A 209 -3.54 17.26 12.39
CA SER A 209 -4.15 18.43 13.04
C SER A 209 -4.48 18.23 14.52
N ARG A 210 -4.45 17.01 15.03
CA ARG A 210 -4.78 16.67 16.44
C ARG A 210 -3.55 16.58 17.34
N PHE A 211 -2.37 16.50 16.75
CA PHE A 211 -1.12 16.32 17.45
C PHE A 211 -0.13 17.40 17.03
N ASP A 212 0.67 17.86 17.98
CA ASP A 212 1.73 18.84 17.76
C ASP A 212 3.10 18.25 18.12
N ASP A 213 4.13 18.61 17.33
CA ASP A 213 5.53 18.18 17.54
C ASP A 213 5.72 16.67 17.64
N LYS A 214 5.00 15.92 16.80
CA LYS A 214 5.04 14.47 16.79
C LYS A 214 5.76 13.92 15.58
N THR A 215 6.48 12.83 15.78
CA THR A 215 6.97 11.97 14.73
C THR A 215 5.94 10.89 14.45
N MET A 216 5.38 10.89 13.25
CA MET A 216 4.39 9.95 12.79
C MET A 216 4.99 9.03 11.73
N VAL A 217 4.73 7.72 11.84
CA VAL A 217 5.02 6.75 10.77
C VAL A 217 3.70 6.25 10.22
N VAL A 218 3.50 6.38 8.92
CA VAL A 218 2.38 5.82 8.17
C VAL A 218 2.85 4.54 7.49
N LEU A 219 2.33 3.40 7.92
CA LEU A 219 2.58 2.10 7.29
C LEU A 219 1.50 1.85 6.23
N CYS A 220 1.90 1.57 5.00
CA CYS A 220 0.96 1.27 3.91
C CYS A 220 1.52 0.18 3.00
N GLY A 221 0.63 -0.61 2.39
CA GLY A 221 1.05 -1.44 1.27
C GLY A 221 1.71 -0.56 0.19
N TYR A 222 2.89 -0.93 -0.29
CA TYR A 222 3.69 -0.07 -1.18
C TYR A 222 2.96 0.34 -2.48
N PHE A 223 1.89 -0.35 -2.85
CA PHE A 223 1.01 0.04 -3.95
C PHE A 223 0.18 1.30 -3.68
N HIS A 224 -0.04 1.68 -2.42
CA HIS A 224 -0.74 2.91 -2.04
C HIS A 224 0.23 4.09 -1.86
N ARG A 225 1.50 3.81 -1.62
CA ARG A 225 2.51 4.77 -1.19
C ARG A 225 2.62 5.99 -2.12
N TYR A 226 2.73 5.80 -3.43
CA TYR A 226 2.81 6.88 -4.41
C TYR A 226 1.62 7.84 -4.33
N ALA A 227 0.40 7.31 -4.12
CA ALA A 227 -0.82 8.11 -4.04
C ALA A 227 -0.86 8.94 -2.75
N LEU A 228 -0.44 8.34 -1.62
CA LEU A 228 -0.33 9.03 -0.33
C LEU A 228 0.69 10.17 -0.40
N ILE A 229 1.88 9.93 -0.94
CA ILE A 229 2.92 10.95 -1.11
C ILE A 229 2.38 12.11 -1.93
N LYS A 230 1.85 11.86 -3.14
CA LYS A 230 1.28 12.91 -4.00
C LYS A 230 0.19 13.73 -3.31
N GLY A 231 -0.70 13.07 -2.57
CA GLY A 231 -1.78 13.75 -1.86
C GLY A 231 -1.31 14.59 -0.68
N LEU A 232 -0.22 14.21 -0.03
CA LEU A 232 0.32 14.90 1.14
C LEU A 232 1.31 16.00 0.77
N GLU A 233 2.11 15.85 -0.29
CA GLU A 233 3.14 16.83 -0.71
C GLU A 233 2.57 18.24 -0.85
N GLY A 234 1.45 18.40 -1.55
CA GLY A 234 0.78 19.69 -1.73
C GLY A 234 0.16 20.29 -0.46
N SER A 235 0.05 19.48 0.60
CA SER A 235 -0.62 19.84 1.85
C SER A 235 0.32 20.29 2.97
N GLN A 236 1.64 20.06 2.84
CA GLN A 236 2.64 20.30 3.88
C GLN A 236 2.58 21.72 4.46
N LYS A 237 2.67 22.73 3.60
CA LYS A 237 2.64 24.15 4.04
C LYS A 237 1.33 24.54 4.72
N LYS A 238 0.21 24.05 4.18
CA LYS A 238 -1.13 24.38 4.69
C LYS A 238 -1.39 23.75 6.06
N HIS A 239 -0.89 22.54 6.28
CA HIS A 239 -1.18 21.74 7.48
C HIS A 239 0.01 21.64 8.45
N GLY A 240 1.11 22.35 8.18
CA GLY A 240 2.24 22.50 9.11
C GLY A 240 2.94 21.19 9.46
N PHE A 241 3.39 20.41 8.46
CA PHE A 241 4.20 19.21 8.68
C PHE A 241 5.33 19.09 7.67
N SER A 242 6.31 18.26 7.97
CA SER A 242 7.37 17.82 7.04
C SER A 242 7.11 16.38 6.63
N LEU A 243 7.14 16.10 5.32
CA LEU A 243 6.95 14.77 4.76
C LEU A 243 8.31 14.15 4.43
N ILE A 244 8.55 12.93 4.91
CA ILE A 244 9.72 12.11 4.58
C ILE A 244 9.23 10.84 3.89
N SER A 245 9.61 10.69 2.64
CA SER A 245 9.20 9.57 1.80
C SER A 245 10.37 8.74 1.27
N ASP A 246 11.62 9.19 1.42
CA ASP A 246 12.82 8.48 1.00
C ASP A 246 13.60 8.02 2.24
N LEU A 247 13.65 6.71 2.46
CA LEU A 247 14.39 6.10 3.56
C LEU A 247 15.87 5.92 3.26
N GLY A 248 16.29 6.02 1.98
CA GLY A 248 17.67 5.81 1.54
C GLY A 248 18.59 7.02 1.68
N SER A 249 18.08 8.19 2.06
CA SER A 249 18.89 9.40 2.23
C SER A 249 19.08 9.72 3.71
N SER A 250 20.08 9.10 4.31
CA SER A 250 20.55 9.40 5.67
C SER A 250 20.88 10.88 5.92
N ASP A 251 21.02 11.67 4.86
CA ASP A 251 21.37 13.10 4.90
C ASP A 251 20.18 14.03 5.16
N LYS A 252 18.95 13.50 5.30
CA LYS A 252 17.73 14.32 5.37
C LYS A 252 16.96 14.27 6.67
N VAL A 253 17.45 13.58 7.69
CA VAL A 253 16.81 13.64 9.02
C VAL A 253 17.11 15.03 9.60
N PRO A 254 16.12 15.91 9.79
CA PRO A 254 16.35 17.15 10.53
C PRO A 254 16.78 16.76 11.93
N GLN A 255 18.03 17.04 12.29
CA GLN A 255 18.52 16.83 13.66
C GLN A 255 17.59 17.60 14.60
N PRO A 256 17.07 16.96 15.67
CA PRO A 256 16.30 17.66 16.68
C PRO A 256 17.17 18.80 17.22
N LYS A 257 16.66 20.03 17.13
CA LYS A 257 17.35 21.17 17.74
C LYS A 257 17.43 20.90 19.23
N ASN A 258 18.65 20.60 19.71
CA ASN A 258 18.92 20.49 21.14
C ASN A 258 18.48 21.82 21.78
N SER A 259 17.43 21.77 22.56
CA SER A 259 16.95 22.85 23.43
C SER A 259 17.56 22.69 24.81
#